data_ed841a5ab885386fa255254fa1d30e7c
#
_entry.id   ed841a5ab885386fa255254fa1d30e7c
#
_cell.length_a   1.000
_cell.length_b   1.000
_cell.length_c   1.000
_cell.angle_alpha   90.00
_cell.angle_beta   90.00
_cell.angle_gamma   90.00
#
_symmetry.space_group_name_H-M   'P 1'
#
loop_
_entity.id
_entity.type
_entity.pdbx_description
1 polymer ?
#
loop_
_entity_poly.entity_id
_entity_poly.type
_entity_poly.pdbx_seq_one_letter_code
_entity_poly.pdbx_strand_id
1 'polypeptide(L)'
;MTATFRVLYILVVIEHGTRRTLHCNVSAHPTAAWTLQQLREAFPSEHEYRFLIHDRDSIFSEALDESIRNLRLHVLKTPYRTPEANAICERLLGTLRREFLDWVIPLSENHLRRLLRSWVAHYNGGRPHMSLGPGVPDPPPDTSVGSNSTPQHWLSDGFHVASRAILGGLHHEYSPMPHST
;
A
#
# COMPACT_ATOMS: atom_id res chain seq x y z
N MET A 1 -13.10 -6.04 12.19
CA MET A 1 -13.98 -7.24 12.39
C MET A 1 -14.94 -7.32 11.23
N THR A 2 -15.41 -8.52 10.85
CA THR A 2 -16.46 -8.71 9.86
C THR A 2 -17.85 -8.46 10.47
N ALA A 3 -18.90 -8.39 9.62
CA ALA A 3 -20.29 -8.35 10.07
C ALA A 3 -20.67 -9.55 10.97
N THR A 4 -19.92 -10.64 10.92
CA THR A 4 -20.07 -11.83 11.78
C THR A 4 -19.07 -11.87 12.95
N PHE A 5 -18.51 -10.75 13.33
CA PHE A 5 -17.53 -10.57 14.42
C PHE A 5 -16.23 -11.39 14.29
N ARG A 6 -15.90 -11.86 13.10
CA ARG A 6 -14.62 -12.52 12.85
C ARG A 6 -13.49 -11.50 12.79
N VAL A 7 -12.38 -11.80 13.45
CA VAL A 7 -11.13 -11.04 13.32
C VAL A 7 -10.49 -11.40 11.99
N LEU A 8 -10.07 -10.39 11.24
CA LEU A 8 -9.27 -10.55 10.03
C LEU A 8 -7.94 -9.82 10.21
N TYR A 9 -6.89 -10.45 9.77
CA TYR A 9 -5.52 -9.92 9.78
C TYR A 9 -5.16 -9.47 8.37
N ILE A 10 -4.51 -8.33 8.29
CA ILE A 10 -4.06 -7.74 7.03
C ILE A 10 -2.54 -7.74 7.05
N LEU A 11 -1.92 -8.44 6.08
CA LEU A 11 -0.50 -8.31 5.79
C LEU A 11 -0.31 -7.20 4.76
N VAL A 12 0.66 -6.34 5.00
CA VAL A 12 1.06 -5.28 4.07
C VAL A 12 2.56 -5.32 3.89
N VAL A 13 3.01 -5.23 2.64
CA VAL A 13 4.40 -5.05 2.26
C VAL A 13 4.54 -3.70 1.58
N ILE A 14 5.37 -2.83 2.13
CA ILE A 14 5.59 -1.46 1.64
C ILE A 14 7.05 -1.22 1.31
N GLU A 15 7.31 -0.55 0.21
CA GLU A 15 8.64 -0.09 -0.16
C GLU A 15 9.00 1.18 0.62
N HIS A 16 10.17 1.18 1.25
CA HIS A 16 10.59 2.26 2.12
C HIS A 16 10.84 3.58 1.38
N GLY A 17 11.42 3.54 0.18
CA GLY A 17 11.78 4.74 -0.59
C GLY A 17 10.57 5.45 -1.18
N THR A 18 9.83 4.76 -2.00
CA THR A 18 8.69 5.29 -2.76
C THR A 18 7.38 5.35 -1.97
N ARG A 19 7.30 4.64 -0.85
CA ARG A 19 6.06 4.42 -0.09
C ARG A 19 5.03 3.54 -0.83
N ARG A 20 5.41 2.91 -1.92
CA ARG A 20 4.54 2.04 -2.69
C ARG A 20 4.19 0.79 -1.89
N THR A 21 2.91 0.48 -1.82
CA THR A 21 2.44 -0.80 -1.30
C THR A 21 2.67 -1.87 -2.38
N LEU A 22 3.62 -2.78 -2.12
CA LEU A 22 4.00 -3.84 -3.05
C LEU A 22 3.00 -4.99 -3.02
N HIS A 23 2.51 -5.32 -1.82
CA HIS A 23 1.58 -6.42 -1.62
C HIS A 23 0.67 -6.16 -0.42
N CYS A 24 -0.55 -6.64 -0.52
CA CYS A 24 -1.52 -6.61 0.57
C CYS A 24 -2.45 -7.79 0.46
N ASN A 25 -2.62 -8.54 1.55
CA ASN A 25 -3.56 -9.65 1.60
C ASN A 25 -4.19 -9.80 2.98
N VAL A 26 -5.26 -10.61 3.05
CA VAL A 26 -6.09 -10.82 4.23
C VAL A 26 -6.17 -12.30 4.57
N SER A 27 -6.13 -12.62 5.85
CA SER A 27 -6.43 -13.96 6.36
C SER A 27 -7.14 -13.88 7.71
N ALA A 28 -8.07 -14.80 7.95
CA ALA A 28 -8.62 -15.04 9.28
C ALA A 28 -7.65 -15.84 10.17
N HIS A 29 -6.73 -16.57 9.56
CA HIS A 29 -5.78 -17.46 10.24
C HIS A 29 -4.37 -17.30 9.64
N PRO A 30 -3.67 -16.19 9.90
CA PRO A 30 -2.32 -16.00 9.40
C PRO A 30 -1.38 -17.01 10.05
N THR A 31 -0.62 -17.73 9.23
CA THR A 31 0.42 -18.66 9.66
C THR A 31 1.76 -18.25 9.04
N ALA A 32 2.88 -18.75 9.58
CA ALA A 32 4.20 -18.51 8.98
C ALA A 32 4.26 -18.98 7.51
N ALA A 33 3.64 -20.12 7.18
CA ALA A 33 3.58 -20.62 5.81
C ALA A 33 2.77 -19.70 4.90
N TRP A 34 1.62 -19.19 5.37
CA TRP A 34 0.82 -18.20 4.63
C TRP A 34 1.62 -16.91 4.43
N THR A 35 2.27 -16.40 5.48
CA THR A 35 3.10 -15.18 5.42
C THR A 35 4.24 -15.34 4.42
N LEU A 36 4.94 -16.48 4.43
CA LEU A 36 5.99 -16.77 3.45
C LEU A 36 5.45 -16.76 2.02
N GLN A 37 4.26 -17.34 1.80
CA GLN A 37 3.64 -17.32 0.48
C GLN A 37 3.32 -15.88 0.03
N GLN A 38 2.81 -15.03 0.94
CA GLN A 38 2.56 -13.63 0.62
C GLN A 38 3.86 -12.87 0.28
N LEU A 39 4.96 -13.19 0.96
CA LEU A 39 6.26 -12.59 0.65
C LEU A 39 6.79 -13.06 -0.73
N ARG A 40 6.57 -14.32 -1.10
CA ARG A 40 6.89 -14.82 -2.45
C ARG A 40 6.08 -14.12 -3.54
N GLU A 41 4.84 -13.78 -3.27
CA GLU A 41 3.98 -13.02 -4.19
C GLU A 41 4.40 -11.54 -4.28
N ALA A 42 4.91 -10.97 -3.16
CA ALA A 42 5.42 -9.61 -3.12
C ALA A 42 6.76 -9.45 -3.83
N PHE A 43 7.62 -10.48 -3.75
CA PHE A 43 8.97 -10.45 -4.27
C PHE A 43 9.16 -11.53 -5.35
N PRO A 44 9.03 -11.18 -6.65
CA PRO A 44 9.35 -12.10 -7.73
C PRO A 44 10.84 -12.52 -7.69
N SER A 45 11.20 -13.60 -8.37
CA SER A 45 12.54 -14.19 -8.29
C SER A 45 13.69 -13.24 -8.65
N GLU A 46 13.42 -12.21 -9.45
CA GLU A 46 14.36 -11.18 -9.89
C GLU A 46 13.94 -9.82 -9.34
N HIS A 47 14.11 -9.61 -8.05
CA HIS A 47 13.86 -8.31 -7.42
C HIS A 47 15.17 -7.64 -6.99
N GLU A 48 15.15 -6.30 -6.88
CA GLU A 48 16.29 -5.47 -6.47
C GLU A 48 16.35 -5.23 -4.95
N TYR A 49 15.35 -5.70 -4.21
CA TYR A 49 15.27 -5.51 -2.76
C TYR A 49 16.33 -6.32 -2.05
N ARG A 50 17.01 -5.71 -1.09
CA ARG A 50 18.08 -6.35 -0.30
C ARG A 50 17.68 -6.62 1.13
N PHE A 51 16.78 -5.81 1.68
CA PHE A 51 16.41 -5.86 3.10
C PHE A 51 14.89 -5.99 3.25
N LEU A 52 14.46 -6.81 4.20
CA LEU A 52 13.10 -6.86 4.71
C LEU A 52 13.13 -6.48 6.19
N ILE A 53 12.37 -5.43 6.54
CA ILE A 53 12.17 -5.01 7.93
C ILE A 53 10.83 -5.55 8.39
N HIS A 54 10.81 -6.25 9.51
CA HIS A 54 9.57 -6.65 10.18
C HIS A 54 9.66 -6.42 11.68
N ASP A 55 8.52 -6.38 12.35
CA ASP A 55 8.44 -6.32 13.80
C ASP A 55 8.72 -7.69 14.44
N ARG A 56 8.59 -7.76 15.76
CA ARG A 56 8.79 -8.99 16.53
C ARG A 56 7.50 -9.75 16.77
N ASP A 57 6.54 -9.69 15.84
CA ASP A 57 5.34 -10.49 15.92
C ASP A 57 5.71 -11.99 15.94
N SER A 58 4.96 -12.76 16.70
CA SER A 58 5.16 -14.19 16.90
C SER A 58 5.07 -15.03 15.61
N ILE A 59 4.45 -14.50 14.56
CA ILE A 59 4.41 -15.10 13.23
C ILE A 59 5.80 -15.17 12.62
N PHE A 60 6.67 -14.18 12.88
CA PHE A 60 8.03 -14.11 12.38
C PHE A 60 8.99 -14.97 13.25
N SER A 61 8.82 -16.27 13.16
CA SER A 61 9.72 -17.25 13.77
C SER A 61 11.09 -17.26 13.08
N GLU A 62 12.10 -17.82 13.74
CA GLU A 62 13.43 -17.97 13.17
C GLU A 62 13.43 -18.81 11.87
N ALA A 63 12.60 -19.85 11.81
CA ALA A 63 12.43 -20.67 10.62
C ALA A 63 11.81 -19.88 9.45
N LEU A 64 10.91 -18.93 9.74
CA LEU A 64 10.38 -18.03 8.71
C LEU A 64 11.46 -17.06 8.23
N ASP A 65 12.25 -16.48 9.14
CA ASP A 65 13.37 -15.60 8.81
C ASP A 65 14.40 -16.30 7.91
N GLU A 66 14.69 -17.58 8.18
CA GLU A 66 15.56 -18.38 7.30
C GLU A 66 14.94 -18.57 5.92
N SER A 67 13.65 -18.86 5.87
CA SER A 67 12.92 -18.95 4.59
C SER A 67 12.90 -17.63 3.81
N ILE A 68 12.84 -16.49 4.50
CA ILE A 68 12.93 -15.16 3.90
C ILE A 68 14.33 -14.91 3.33
N ARG A 69 15.40 -15.36 4.01
CA ARG A 69 16.78 -15.26 3.48
C ARG A 69 16.94 -16.04 2.18
N ASN A 70 16.22 -17.15 2.00
CA ASN A 70 16.20 -17.90 0.75
C ASN A 70 15.53 -17.13 -0.41
N LEU A 71 14.76 -16.07 -0.11
CA LEU A 71 14.27 -15.11 -1.10
C LEU A 71 15.31 -14.02 -1.45
N ARG A 72 16.57 -14.17 -1.03
CA ARG A 72 17.66 -13.19 -1.18
C ARG A 72 17.45 -11.88 -0.42
N LEU A 73 16.69 -11.92 0.67
CA LEU A 73 16.41 -10.78 1.54
C LEU A 73 17.16 -10.91 2.86
N HIS A 74 17.84 -9.83 3.27
CA HIS A 74 18.40 -9.71 4.60
C HIS A 74 17.30 -9.26 5.57
N VAL A 75 17.01 -10.10 6.56
CA VAL A 75 16.01 -9.80 7.57
C VAL A 75 16.56 -8.82 8.59
N LEU A 76 15.88 -7.71 8.78
CA LEU A 76 16.14 -6.72 9.82
C LEU A 76 14.97 -6.69 10.80
N LYS A 77 15.20 -7.12 12.03
CA LYS A 77 14.20 -7.03 13.11
C LYS A 77 14.23 -5.64 13.71
N THR A 78 13.06 -5.04 13.89
CA THR A 78 12.99 -3.76 14.58
C THR A 78 13.57 -3.90 15.99
N PRO A 79 14.42 -2.96 16.45
CA PRO A 79 14.92 -2.99 17.82
C PRO A 79 13.77 -2.93 18.82
N TYR A 80 13.98 -3.50 20.00
CA TYR A 80 12.98 -3.48 21.05
C TYR A 80 12.70 -2.02 21.49
N ARG A 81 11.44 -1.62 21.52
CA ARG A 81 10.97 -0.27 21.90
C ARG A 81 11.52 0.88 21.02
N THR A 82 11.77 0.63 19.74
CA THR A 82 12.17 1.66 18.79
C THR A 82 11.08 1.86 17.74
N PRO A 83 10.03 2.66 18.00
CA PRO A 83 8.90 2.84 17.07
C PRO A 83 9.35 3.47 15.74
N GLU A 84 10.42 4.23 15.71
CA GLU A 84 10.93 4.88 14.49
C GLU A 84 11.37 3.88 13.42
N ALA A 85 11.82 2.68 13.83
CA ALA A 85 12.32 1.66 12.90
C ALA A 85 11.23 1.12 11.96
N ASN A 86 9.95 1.22 12.34
CA ASN A 86 8.81 0.79 11.53
C ASN A 86 7.78 1.90 11.26
N ALA A 87 8.17 3.15 11.50
CA ALA A 87 7.28 4.32 11.43
C ALA A 87 6.55 4.45 10.07
N ILE A 88 7.16 3.98 8.99
CA ILE A 88 6.56 4.01 7.65
C ILE A 88 5.40 3.03 7.54
N CYS A 89 5.60 1.80 8.00
CA CYS A 89 4.55 0.79 8.02
C CYS A 89 3.41 1.21 8.97
N GLU A 90 3.74 1.69 10.16
CA GLU A 90 2.76 2.20 11.13
C GLU A 90 1.94 3.36 10.56
N ARG A 91 2.58 4.28 9.84
CA ARG A 91 1.89 5.39 9.15
C ARG A 91 0.94 4.88 8.08
N LEU A 92 1.38 3.89 7.26
CA LEU A 92 0.53 3.26 6.27
C LEU A 92 -0.69 2.59 6.92
N LEU A 93 -0.47 1.79 7.98
CA LEU A 93 -1.54 1.12 8.71
C LEU A 93 -2.51 2.12 9.35
N GLY A 94 -1.99 3.22 9.90
CA GLY A 94 -2.81 4.31 10.41
C GLY A 94 -3.64 5.00 9.33
N THR A 95 -3.09 5.19 8.14
CA THR A 95 -3.78 5.73 6.98
C THR A 95 -4.86 4.75 6.48
N LEU A 96 -4.50 3.49 6.29
CA LEU A 96 -5.41 2.41 5.91
C LEU A 96 -6.62 2.34 6.86
N ARG A 97 -6.37 2.44 8.17
CA ARG A 97 -7.43 2.42 9.16
C ARG A 97 -8.35 3.62 9.03
N ARG A 98 -7.83 4.84 9.13
CA ARG A 98 -8.63 6.07 9.15
C ARG A 98 -9.34 6.37 7.83
N GLU A 99 -8.69 6.09 6.71
CA GLU A 99 -9.20 6.45 5.38
C GLU A 99 -10.04 5.33 4.75
N PHE A 100 -10.01 4.12 5.31
CA PHE A 100 -10.72 2.99 4.71
C PHE A 100 -11.41 2.09 5.75
N LEU A 101 -10.67 1.44 6.67
CA LEU A 101 -11.22 0.38 7.51
C LEU A 101 -12.28 0.88 8.51
N ASP A 102 -12.17 2.12 8.97
CA ASP A 102 -13.14 2.71 9.90
C ASP A 102 -14.48 3.03 9.19
N TRP A 103 -14.53 2.99 7.85
CA TRP A 103 -15.69 3.33 7.03
C TRP A 103 -16.37 2.12 6.39
N VAL A 104 -15.80 0.93 6.53
CA VAL A 104 -16.32 -0.27 5.87
C VAL A 104 -16.54 -1.40 6.87
N ILE A 105 -17.62 -2.15 6.65
CA ILE A 105 -17.88 -3.39 7.39
C ILE A 105 -17.65 -4.56 6.44
N PRO A 106 -16.53 -5.29 6.56
CA PRO A 106 -16.27 -6.44 5.73
C PRO A 106 -17.30 -7.56 5.99
N LEU A 107 -17.90 -8.10 4.95
CA LEU A 107 -18.82 -9.23 5.06
C LEU A 107 -18.06 -10.56 5.14
N SER A 108 -16.92 -10.63 4.47
CA SER A 108 -16.07 -11.83 4.42
C SER A 108 -14.61 -11.44 4.13
N GLU A 109 -13.71 -12.40 4.25
CA GLU A 109 -12.30 -12.26 3.86
C GLU A 109 -12.16 -11.85 2.38
N ASN A 110 -12.86 -12.52 1.47
CA ASN A 110 -12.87 -12.20 0.04
C ASN A 110 -13.43 -10.81 -0.25
N HIS A 111 -14.43 -10.37 0.51
CA HIS A 111 -14.97 -9.02 0.37
C HIS A 111 -13.91 -7.98 0.77
N LEU A 112 -13.29 -8.14 1.93
CA LEU A 112 -12.22 -7.24 2.38
C LEU A 112 -11.05 -7.23 1.41
N ARG A 113 -10.65 -8.40 0.88
CA ARG A 113 -9.55 -8.51 -0.09
C ARG A 113 -9.81 -7.72 -1.38
N ARG A 114 -11.05 -7.76 -1.90
CA ARG A 114 -11.43 -6.95 -3.07
C ARG A 114 -11.37 -5.46 -2.80
N LEU A 115 -11.92 -5.03 -1.66
CA LEU A 115 -11.91 -3.62 -1.27
C LEU A 115 -10.48 -3.11 -1.05
N LEU A 116 -9.63 -3.90 -0.39
CA LEU A 116 -8.21 -3.56 -0.19
C LEU A 116 -7.45 -3.41 -1.50
N ARG A 117 -7.71 -4.24 -2.50
CA ARG A 117 -7.09 -4.07 -3.84
C ARG A 117 -7.43 -2.71 -4.44
N SER A 118 -8.69 -2.29 -4.36
CA SER A 118 -9.11 -0.98 -4.85
C SER A 118 -8.47 0.15 -4.05
N TRP A 119 -8.37 -0.02 -2.71
CA TRP A 119 -7.71 0.96 -1.86
C TRP A 119 -6.21 1.06 -2.16
N VAL A 120 -5.51 -0.06 -2.32
CA VAL A 120 -4.06 -0.09 -2.64
C VAL A 120 -3.81 0.56 -4.01
N ALA A 121 -4.65 0.30 -5.00
CA ALA A 121 -4.53 0.95 -6.32
C ALA A 121 -4.65 2.47 -6.19
N HIS A 122 -5.64 2.96 -5.43
CA HIS A 122 -5.81 4.38 -5.13
C HIS A 122 -4.63 4.93 -4.31
N TYR A 123 -4.19 4.22 -3.28
CA TYR A 123 -3.06 4.63 -2.45
C TYR A 123 -1.78 4.82 -3.26
N ASN A 124 -1.49 3.88 -4.18
CA ASN A 124 -0.28 3.93 -4.99
C ASN A 124 -0.36 4.95 -6.12
N GLY A 125 -1.48 5.03 -6.84
CA GLY A 125 -1.58 5.79 -8.09
C GLY A 125 -2.39 7.08 -8.02
N GLY A 126 -3.26 7.23 -7.00
CA GLY A 126 -4.18 8.37 -6.94
C GLY A 126 -4.04 9.25 -5.70
N ARG A 127 -3.41 8.74 -4.64
CA ARG A 127 -3.30 9.47 -3.37
C ARG A 127 -1.99 10.25 -3.26
N PRO A 128 -2.03 11.60 -3.21
CA PRO A 128 -0.81 12.40 -3.02
C PRO A 128 -0.15 12.17 -1.67
N HIS A 129 1.17 12.14 -1.64
CA HIS A 129 1.97 12.01 -0.43
C HIS A 129 2.90 13.20 -0.26
N MET A 130 2.77 13.92 0.87
CA MET A 130 3.62 15.08 1.16
C MET A 130 5.11 14.73 1.17
N SER A 131 5.48 13.52 1.62
CA SER A 131 6.88 13.07 1.62
C SER A 131 7.46 12.82 0.23
N LEU A 132 6.62 12.82 -0.80
CA LEU A 132 7.00 12.64 -2.21
C LEU A 132 6.85 13.94 -3.01
N GLY A 133 6.74 15.10 -2.33
CA GLY A 133 6.64 16.41 -2.96
C GLY A 133 5.40 16.58 -3.85
N PRO A 134 4.23 16.51 -3.33
CA PRO A 134 2.88 16.09 -3.67
C PRO A 134 2.73 14.98 -4.75
N GLY A 135 3.72 14.11 -4.90
CA GLY A 135 3.67 12.95 -5.80
C GLY A 135 2.90 11.77 -5.23
N VAL A 136 2.65 10.78 -6.09
CA VAL A 136 2.07 9.49 -5.75
C VAL A 136 3.16 8.41 -5.71
N PRO A 137 2.99 7.31 -4.93
CA PRO A 137 3.99 6.25 -4.83
C PRO A 137 4.32 5.53 -6.14
N ASP A 138 3.35 5.44 -7.06
CA ASP A 138 3.47 4.76 -8.35
C ASP A 138 2.90 5.67 -9.46
N PRO A 139 3.66 6.70 -9.87
CA PRO A 139 3.18 7.66 -10.86
C PRO A 139 3.05 7.00 -12.24
N PRO A 140 2.05 7.36 -13.04
CA PRO A 140 1.95 6.93 -14.43
C PRO A 140 3.23 7.33 -15.22
N PRO A 141 3.68 6.50 -16.19
CA PRO A 141 4.93 6.72 -16.91
C PRO A 141 4.99 8.08 -17.66
N ASP A 142 3.86 8.67 -18.00
CA ASP A 142 3.79 9.95 -18.71
C ASP A 142 3.78 11.20 -17.80
N THR A 143 3.82 11.05 -16.49
CA THR A 143 3.86 12.16 -15.53
C THR A 143 5.27 12.62 -15.18
N SER A 144 6.30 12.37 -15.99
CA SER A 144 7.56 13.09 -15.92
C SER A 144 7.35 14.55 -16.32
N VAL A 145 6.60 15.28 -15.51
CA VAL A 145 6.63 16.75 -15.51
C VAL A 145 8.06 17.10 -15.13
N GLY A 146 8.80 17.62 -16.11
CA GLY A 146 10.18 18.05 -15.91
C GLY A 146 10.28 18.88 -14.64
N SER A 147 11.27 18.59 -13.83
CA SER A 147 11.55 19.20 -12.53
C SER A 147 11.76 20.72 -12.53
N ASN A 148 11.45 21.41 -13.63
CA ASN A 148 11.61 22.84 -13.82
C ASN A 148 10.31 23.58 -14.25
N SER A 149 9.14 22.93 -14.23
CA SER A 149 7.90 23.66 -14.49
C SER A 149 7.40 24.28 -13.18
N THR A 150 7.31 25.59 -13.17
CA THR A 150 6.47 26.35 -12.21
C THR A 150 5.13 25.63 -12.09
N PRO A 151 4.60 25.41 -10.87
CA PRO A 151 3.30 24.76 -10.72
C PRO A 151 2.28 25.50 -11.58
N GLN A 152 1.82 24.89 -12.66
CA GLN A 152 0.72 25.46 -13.43
C GLN A 152 -0.55 25.22 -12.63
N HIS A 153 -1.03 26.28 -11.99
CA HIS A 153 -2.30 26.26 -11.24
C HIS A 153 -3.53 26.36 -12.13
N TRP A 154 -3.35 26.38 -13.46
CA TRP A 154 -4.42 26.59 -14.44
C TRP A 154 -4.51 25.40 -15.38
N LEU A 155 -5.73 24.91 -15.58
CA LEU A 155 -6.02 23.98 -16.68
C LEU A 155 -5.86 24.73 -18.01
N SER A 156 -5.27 24.05 -18.99
CA SER A 156 -5.23 24.56 -20.36
C SER A 156 -6.66 24.71 -20.93
N ASP A 157 -6.87 25.71 -21.77
CA ASP A 157 -8.14 25.87 -22.49
C ASP A 157 -8.49 24.56 -23.21
N GLY A 158 -9.76 24.15 -23.11
CA GLY A 158 -10.24 22.91 -23.72
C GLY A 158 -10.19 21.68 -22.79
N PHE A 159 -9.75 21.84 -21.52
CA PHE A 159 -9.78 20.76 -20.50
C PHE A 159 -10.70 21.11 -19.33
N HIS A 160 -11.30 20.09 -18.74
CA HIS A 160 -12.02 20.19 -17.46
C HIS A 160 -11.49 19.15 -16.47
N VAL A 161 -11.73 19.35 -15.19
CA VAL A 161 -11.39 18.36 -14.15
C VAL A 161 -12.50 17.31 -14.08
N ALA A 162 -12.16 16.07 -14.44
CA ALA A 162 -13.01 14.92 -14.22
C ALA A 162 -12.76 14.30 -12.85
N SER A 163 -13.82 13.85 -12.20
CA SER A 163 -13.76 13.15 -10.91
C SER A 163 -14.17 11.70 -11.11
N ARG A 164 -13.37 10.78 -10.57
CA ARG A 164 -13.67 9.34 -10.54
C ARG A 164 -13.83 8.87 -9.10
N ALA A 165 -15.01 8.36 -8.77
CA ALA A 165 -15.29 7.80 -7.46
C ALA A 165 -14.55 6.46 -7.26
N ILE A 166 -13.91 6.30 -6.11
CA ILE A 166 -13.21 5.10 -5.67
C ILE A 166 -13.90 4.56 -4.41
N LEU A 167 -14.00 3.24 -4.28
CA LEU A 167 -14.63 2.57 -3.12
C LEU A 167 -16.04 3.08 -2.81
N GLY A 168 -16.88 3.18 -3.87
CA GLY A 168 -18.25 3.64 -3.70
C GLY A 168 -18.40 5.12 -3.34
N GLY A 169 -17.40 5.94 -3.63
CA GLY A 169 -17.39 7.37 -3.35
C GLY A 169 -16.70 7.75 -2.04
N LEU A 170 -16.08 6.78 -1.34
CA LEU A 170 -15.27 7.06 -0.16
C LEU A 170 -14.06 7.95 -0.50
N HIS A 171 -13.49 7.75 -1.69
CA HIS A 171 -12.42 8.57 -2.25
C HIS A 171 -12.75 9.02 -3.66
N HIS A 172 -12.08 10.07 -4.13
CA HIS A 172 -12.17 10.57 -5.50
C HIS A 172 -10.77 10.81 -6.05
N GLU A 173 -10.59 10.44 -7.31
CA GLU A 173 -9.42 10.81 -8.10
C GLU A 173 -9.80 11.85 -9.13
N TYR A 174 -8.94 12.81 -9.34
CA TYR A 174 -9.17 13.93 -10.25
C TYR A 174 -8.15 13.90 -11.37
N SER A 175 -8.60 14.06 -12.60
CA SER A 175 -7.74 14.11 -13.78
C SER A 175 -8.23 15.16 -14.78
N PRO A 176 -7.32 15.81 -15.52
CA PRO A 176 -7.72 16.67 -16.63
C PRO A 176 -8.28 15.81 -17.76
N MET A 177 -9.44 16.20 -18.28
CA MET A 177 -10.08 15.56 -19.42
C MET A 177 -10.38 16.62 -20.49
N PRO A 178 -10.17 16.34 -21.79
CA PRO A 178 -10.55 17.25 -22.84
C PRO A 178 -12.08 17.44 -22.89
N HIS A 179 -12.53 18.61 -23.23
CA HIS A 179 -13.96 18.82 -23.55
C HIS A 179 -14.35 17.91 -24.71
N SER A 180 -15.45 17.17 -24.56
CA SER A 180 -16.04 16.45 -25.68
C SER A 180 -16.56 17.46 -26.67
N THR A 181 -16.09 17.42 -27.93
CA THR A 181 -16.61 18.16 -29.06
C THR A 181 -17.96 17.61 -29.49
#